data_a3d20e7102772b258711b2f1acb83a66
#
_entry.id   a3d20e7102772b258711b2f1acb83a66
#
_cell.length_a   1.000
_cell.length_b   1.000
_cell.length_c   1.000
_cell.angle_alpha   90.00
_cell.angle_beta   90.00
_cell.angle_gamma   90.00
#
_symmetry.space_group_name_H-M   'P 1'
#
loop_
_entity.id
_entity.type
_entity.pdbx_description
1 polymer ?
#
loop_
_entity_poly.entity_id
_entity_poly.type
_entity_poly.pdbx_seq_one_letter_code
_entity_poly.pdbx_strand_id
1 'polypeptide(L)'
;MYTHLRTRICLVVAMMALFSGVFAFGATHTIKKGENLYRLAKQYKTSVNALKSVNGIRDVTKLRVGQRLTIPSRGSSTSSRTSAKKSGTSRVGVGKTVVIDPGHGGKDWGAYKGGIKESYLNMKVAQKLEWYLKQRGYRVIMTRRSNTYISLSRRAAIANQYRNAILVSVHFNSAPSSWVRGGETFYAGSAGRSLANAIQRELVRDCKLKNRGVRFARFAVLVHTRCPAVLVECAFMSNVSERARCATSSFQSTAARAIADGIGKYRWR
;
A
#
# COMPACT_ATOMS: atom_id res chain seq x y z
N MET A 1 -7.96 -73.39 59.27
CA MET A 1 -6.55 -73.02 59.40
C MET A 1 -6.23 -72.04 58.30
N TYR A 2 -5.86 -70.82 58.67
CA TYR A 2 -5.83 -69.62 57.81
C TYR A 2 -4.64 -69.56 56.85
N THR A 3 -4.86 -69.12 55.59
CA THR A 3 -3.80 -68.56 54.81
C THR A 3 -4.30 -67.37 53.99
N HIS A 4 -3.66 -66.24 54.20
CA HIS A 4 -3.91 -64.93 53.65
C HIS A 4 -3.59 -64.87 52.16
N LEU A 5 -4.54 -64.46 51.32
CA LEU A 5 -4.30 -64.03 49.94
C LEU A 5 -4.36 -62.53 49.88
N ARG A 6 -3.21 -61.93 49.82
CA ARG A 6 -3.08 -60.47 49.59
C ARG A 6 -3.19 -60.20 48.12
N THR A 7 -4.32 -59.69 47.67
CA THR A 7 -4.56 -59.18 46.31
C THR A 7 -3.94 -57.80 46.21
N ARG A 8 -2.90 -57.68 45.41
CA ARG A 8 -2.32 -56.38 45.07
C ARG A 8 -3.21 -55.72 44.02
N ILE A 9 -3.95 -54.69 44.37
CA ILE A 9 -4.64 -53.78 43.46
C ILE A 9 -3.61 -52.80 42.94
N CYS A 10 -3.20 -52.96 41.68
CA CYS A 10 -2.46 -51.94 40.94
C CYS A 10 -3.41 -50.82 40.56
N LEU A 11 -3.29 -49.69 41.29
CA LEU A 11 -3.98 -48.44 40.94
C LEU A 11 -3.24 -47.84 39.78
N VAL A 12 -3.77 -48.00 38.53
CA VAL A 12 -3.34 -47.23 37.38
C VAL A 12 -4.03 -45.88 37.48
N VAL A 13 -3.31 -44.90 38.02
CA VAL A 13 -3.72 -43.49 37.95
C VAL A 13 -3.43 -43.03 36.55
N ALA A 14 -4.43 -43.06 35.66
CA ALA A 14 -4.40 -42.39 34.40
C ALA A 14 -4.43 -40.87 34.65
N MET A 15 -3.26 -40.24 34.58
CA MET A 15 -3.11 -38.80 34.64
C MET A 15 -3.62 -38.22 33.32
N MET A 16 -4.92 -37.94 33.26
CA MET A 16 -5.49 -37.10 32.17
C MET A 16 -4.94 -35.69 32.37
N ALA A 17 -3.89 -35.37 31.65
CA ALA A 17 -3.45 -34.00 31.44
C ALA A 17 -4.54 -33.26 30.66
N LEU A 18 -5.40 -32.54 31.37
CA LEU A 18 -6.29 -31.54 30.81
C LEU A 18 -5.42 -30.45 30.20
N PHE A 19 -5.23 -30.54 28.89
CA PHE A 19 -4.68 -29.47 28.11
C PHE A 19 -5.74 -28.35 28.03
N SER A 20 -5.81 -27.55 29.10
CA SER A 20 -6.57 -26.31 29.11
C SER A 20 -5.85 -25.31 28.17
N GLY A 21 -6.09 -25.45 26.89
CA GLY A 21 -5.73 -24.43 25.93
C GLY A 21 -6.50 -23.16 26.26
N VAL A 22 -5.85 -22.25 26.99
CA VAL A 22 -6.37 -20.89 27.16
C VAL A 22 -6.41 -20.25 25.80
N PHE A 23 -7.53 -20.36 25.09
CA PHE A 23 -7.82 -19.53 23.96
C PHE A 23 -8.00 -18.11 24.49
N ALA A 24 -6.93 -17.31 24.44
CA ALA A 24 -7.04 -15.89 24.64
C ALA A 24 -7.95 -15.35 23.53
N PHE A 25 -9.23 -15.16 23.82
CA PHE A 25 -10.16 -14.52 22.92
C PHE A 25 -9.65 -13.10 22.65
N GLY A 26 -9.14 -12.86 21.45
CA GLY A 26 -8.74 -11.53 21.01
C GLY A 26 -9.95 -10.59 21.08
N ALA A 27 -9.73 -9.34 21.45
CA ALA A 27 -10.78 -8.32 21.40
C ALA A 27 -11.45 -8.30 20.04
N THR A 28 -12.76 -8.04 19.97
CA THR A 28 -13.48 -7.87 18.72
C THR A 28 -13.70 -6.39 18.43
N HIS A 29 -13.62 -6.00 17.17
CA HIS A 29 -13.94 -4.65 16.69
C HIS A 29 -15.00 -4.71 15.60
N THR A 30 -16.02 -3.88 15.70
CA THR A 30 -17.03 -3.73 14.65
C THR A 30 -16.66 -2.54 13.77
N ILE A 31 -16.50 -2.76 12.47
CA ILE A 31 -16.08 -1.73 11.52
C ILE A 31 -17.12 -0.61 11.45
N LYS A 32 -16.69 0.62 11.65
CA LYS A 32 -17.48 1.84 11.53
C LYS A 32 -17.26 2.51 10.16
N LYS A 33 -18.17 3.40 9.78
CA LYS A 33 -18.06 4.17 8.53
C LYS A 33 -16.73 4.96 8.48
N GLY A 34 -15.97 4.79 7.40
CA GLY A 34 -14.67 5.45 7.20
C GLY A 34 -13.47 4.74 7.82
N GLU A 35 -13.65 3.63 8.55
CA GLU A 35 -12.56 2.82 9.03
C GLU A 35 -12.00 1.90 7.95
N ASN A 36 -10.74 1.51 8.11
CA ASN A 36 -10.06 0.53 7.27
C ASN A 36 -9.04 -0.24 8.13
N LEU A 37 -8.58 -1.39 7.60
CA LEU A 37 -7.65 -2.24 8.35
C LEU A 37 -6.35 -1.55 8.77
N TYR A 38 -5.91 -0.52 8.04
CA TYR A 38 -4.71 0.24 8.41
C TYR A 38 -4.92 1.06 9.69
N ARG A 39 -6.06 1.78 9.78
CA ARG A 39 -6.41 2.53 11.00
C ARG A 39 -6.56 1.60 12.19
N LEU A 40 -7.24 0.46 11.99
CA LEU A 40 -7.44 -0.54 13.04
C LEU A 40 -6.12 -1.18 13.44
N ALA A 41 -5.24 -1.51 12.51
CA ALA A 41 -3.91 -2.03 12.81
C ALA A 41 -3.09 -1.05 13.67
N LYS A 42 -3.14 0.24 13.36
CA LYS A 42 -2.50 1.29 14.15
C LYS A 42 -3.13 1.43 15.53
N GLN A 43 -4.47 1.48 15.62
CA GLN A 43 -5.23 1.62 16.86
C GLN A 43 -4.93 0.47 17.83
N TYR A 44 -4.92 -0.77 17.31
CA TYR A 44 -4.71 -1.97 18.11
C TYR A 44 -3.24 -2.41 18.18
N LYS A 45 -2.30 -1.58 17.71
CA LYS A 45 -0.85 -1.86 17.71
C LYS A 45 -0.51 -3.25 17.13
N THR A 46 -1.22 -3.63 16.07
CA THR A 46 -1.05 -4.87 15.32
C THR A 46 -0.70 -4.58 13.86
N SER A 47 -0.57 -5.60 13.02
CA SER A 47 -0.35 -5.43 11.57
C SER A 47 -1.61 -5.70 10.78
N VAL A 48 -1.74 -5.05 9.59
CA VAL A 48 -2.82 -5.34 8.65
C VAL A 48 -2.82 -6.81 8.25
N ASN A 49 -1.64 -7.42 8.09
CA ASN A 49 -1.52 -8.83 7.76
C ASN A 49 -2.03 -9.73 8.88
N ALA A 50 -1.74 -9.40 10.15
CA ALA A 50 -2.28 -10.13 11.28
C ALA A 50 -3.82 -10.02 11.34
N LEU A 51 -4.37 -8.82 11.14
CA LEU A 51 -5.82 -8.62 11.05
C LEU A 51 -6.43 -9.40 9.88
N LYS A 52 -5.80 -9.41 8.71
CA LYS A 52 -6.25 -10.20 7.55
C LYS A 52 -6.25 -11.68 7.85
N SER A 53 -5.14 -12.19 8.40
CA SER A 53 -4.94 -13.61 8.65
C SER A 53 -5.97 -14.15 9.65
N VAL A 54 -6.15 -13.49 10.79
CA VAL A 54 -7.07 -13.94 11.84
C VAL A 54 -8.55 -13.85 11.45
N ASN A 55 -8.87 -13.00 10.46
CA ASN A 55 -10.24 -12.77 9.97
C ASN A 55 -10.50 -13.35 8.57
N GLY A 56 -9.58 -14.10 7.99
CA GLY A 56 -9.73 -14.67 6.65
C GLY A 56 -9.93 -13.64 5.53
N ILE A 57 -9.48 -12.39 5.71
CA ILE A 57 -9.70 -11.30 4.76
C ILE A 57 -8.70 -11.39 3.61
N ARG A 58 -9.15 -11.84 2.46
CA ARG A 58 -8.34 -11.89 1.23
C ARG A 58 -8.26 -10.54 0.54
N ASP A 59 -9.36 -9.80 0.52
CA ASP A 59 -9.49 -8.49 -0.15
C ASP A 59 -9.91 -7.42 0.85
N VAL A 60 -9.02 -6.46 1.12
CA VAL A 60 -9.25 -5.35 2.06
C VAL A 60 -10.26 -4.32 1.55
N THR A 61 -10.59 -4.36 0.25
CA THR A 61 -11.57 -3.45 -0.34
C THR A 61 -13.01 -3.91 -0.11
N LYS A 62 -13.21 -5.17 0.32
CA LYS A 62 -14.52 -5.77 0.58
C LYS A 62 -14.96 -5.69 2.04
N LEU A 63 -14.31 -4.85 2.84
CA LEU A 63 -14.73 -4.62 4.22
C LEU A 63 -16.08 -3.87 4.26
N ARG A 64 -16.97 -4.32 5.12
CA ARG A 64 -18.31 -3.73 5.28
C ARG A 64 -18.45 -3.03 6.64
N VAL A 65 -19.14 -1.91 6.67
CA VAL A 65 -19.58 -1.31 7.93
C VAL A 65 -20.47 -2.32 8.67
N GLY A 66 -20.25 -2.48 9.97
CA GLY A 66 -20.90 -3.51 10.79
C GLY A 66 -20.18 -4.86 10.79
N GLN A 67 -19.16 -5.09 9.94
CA GLN A 67 -18.39 -6.32 9.97
C GLN A 67 -17.59 -6.43 11.26
N ARG A 68 -17.71 -7.57 11.97
CA ARG A 68 -16.90 -7.85 13.17
C ARG A 68 -15.55 -8.42 12.79
N LEU A 69 -14.52 -7.88 13.39
CA LEU A 69 -13.14 -8.36 13.23
C LEU A 69 -12.59 -8.82 14.58
N THR A 70 -11.94 -9.95 14.57
CA THR A 70 -11.11 -10.42 15.68
C THR A 70 -9.80 -9.64 15.66
N ILE A 71 -9.42 -9.06 16.80
CA ILE A 71 -8.17 -8.34 16.98
C ILE A 71 -7.16 -9.29 17.62
N PRO A 72 -6.03 -9.62 16.95
CA PRO A 72 -5.04 -10.51 17.53
C PRO A 72 -4.41 -9.88 18.79
N SER A 73 -4.35 -10.64 19.88
CA SER A 73 -3.69 -10.23 21.12
C SER A 73 -2.17 -10.14 20.94
N ARG A 74 -1.52 -9.30 21.73
CA ARG A 74 -0.09 -8.94 21.62
C ARG A 74 0.89 -10.09 21.95
N GLY A 75 0.44 -11.32 22.14
CA GLY A 75 1.23 -12.47 22.56
C GLY A 75 1.31 -13.63 21.58
N SER A 76 0.63 -13.57 20.43
CA SER A 76 0.57 -14.71 19.52
C SER A 76 1.59 -14.62 18.37
N SER A 77 2.87 -14.58 18.74
CA SER A 77 3.92 -15.04 17.83
C SER A 77 4.05 -16.56 18.00
N THR A 78 3.04 -17.31 17.60
CA THR A 78 3.16 -18.75 17.42
C THR A 78 4.10 -19.00 16.25
N SER A 79 5.34 -19.26 16.59
CA SER A 79 6.29 -19.97 15.74
C SER A 79 5.76 -21.41 15.53
N SER A 80 4.75 -21.58 14.70
CA SER A 80 4.43 -22.90 14.15
C SER A 80 5.43 -23.15 13.02
N ARG A 81 6.47 -23.91 13.38
CA ARG A 81 7.30 -24.65 12.43
C ARG A 81 6.46 -25.76 11.79
N THR A 82 5.55 -25.39 10.95
CA THR A 82 5.08 -26.25 9.88
C THR A 82 5.86 -25.88 8.63
N SER A 83 6.55 -26.84 8.07
CA SER A 83 7.27 -26.78 6.79
C SER A 83 6.30 -26.47 5.65
N ALA A 84 5.71 -25.30 5.65
CA ALA A 84 5.06 -24.74 4.48
C ALA A 84 6.18 -24.23 3.58
N LYS A 85 6.35 -24.94 2.46
CA LYS A 85 7.13 -24.55 1.29
C LYS A 85 7.12 -23.03 1.17
N LYS A 86 8.26 -22.37 1.47
CA LYS A 86 8.46 -20.95 1.29
C LYS A 86 8.06 -20.58 -0.13
N SER A 87 6.85 -20.10 -0.32
CA SER A 87 6.56 -19.19 -1.40
C SER A 87 7.35 -17.92 -1.06
N GLY A 88 8.57 -17.87 -1.55
CA GLY A 88 9.48 -16.76 -1.33
C GLY A 88 8.92 -15.52 -2.00
N THR A 89 8.12 -14.74 -1.29
CA THR A 89 7.99 -13.32 -1.60
C THR A 89 9.31 -12.69 -1.20
N SER A 90 10.28 -12.82 -2.09
CA SER A 90 11.53 -12.07 -2.06
C SER A 90 11.16 -10.63 -1.73
N ARG A 91 11.68 -10.07 -0.65
CA ARG A 91 11.50 -8.64 -0.31
C ARG A 91 12.23 -7.83 -1.37
N VAL A 92 11.57 -7.59 -2.48
CA VAL A 92 12.09 -6.95 -3.71
C VAL A 92 12.72 -5.58 -3.43
N GLY A 93 12.29 -4.94 -2.33
CA GLY A 93 12.67 -3.57 -1.99
C GLY A 93 13.82 -3.39 -1.02
N VAL A 94 14.45 -4.47 -0.52
CA VAL A 94 15.54 -4.34 0.46
C VAL A 94 16.71 -3.54 -0.13
N GLY A 95 17.19 -2.55 0.64
CA GLY A 95 18.26 -1.63 0.22
C GLY A 95 17.84 -0.56 -0.81
N LYS A 96 16.57 -0.52 -1.23
CA LYS A 96 16.06 0.40 -2.25
C LYS A 96 15.16 1.45 -1.62
N THR A 97 15.32 2.71 -2.04
CA THR A 97 14.52 3.85 -1.54
C THR A 97 13.55 4.34 -2.61
N VAL A 98 12.28 4.49 -2.26
CA VAL A 98 11.29 5.14 -3.11
C VAL A 98 10.88 6.47 -2.47
N VAL A 99 11.15 7.57 -3.16
CA VAL A 99 10.66 8.89 -2.79
C VAL A 99 9.33 9.09 -3.49
N ILE A 100 8.25 9.16 -2.73
CA ILE A 100 6.91 9.46 -3.24
C ILE A 100 6.67 10.94 -3.09
N ASP A 101 6.30 11.58 -4.18
CA ASP A 101 5.99 12.99 -4.22
C ASP A 101 4.50 13.19 -4.54
N PRO A 102 3.64 13.41 -3.54
CA PRO A 102 2.26 13.81 -3.80
C PRO A 102 2.25 15.21 -4.38
N GLY A 103 1.91 15.35 -5.67
CA GLY A 103 1.93 16.65 -6.35
C GLY A 103 1.06 17.70 -5.67
N HIS A 104 1.38 18.98 -5.89
CA HIS A 104 0.66 20.12 -5.31
C HIS A 104 0.63 20.12 -3.78
N GLY A 105 -0.27 20.91 -3.16
CA GLY A 105 -0.48 20.98 -1.72
C GLY A 105 -0.48 22.41 -1.17
N GLY A 106 -1.15 22.63 -0.04
CA GLY A 106 -1.31 23.93 0.58
C GLY A 106 -2.07 24.90 -0.32
N LYS A 107 -1.43 26.02 -0.69
CA LYS A 107 -1.97 27.03 -1.61
C LYS A 107 -2.08 26.57 -3.06
N ASP A 108 -1.29 25.58 -3.45
CA ASP A 108 -1.34 24.98 -4.77
C ASP A 108 -2.30 23.76 -4.77
N TRP A 109 -3.46 23.94 -5.34
CA TRP A 109 -4.49 22.89 -5.38
C TRP A 109 -4.30 21.92 -6.55
N GLY A 110 -3.49 22.28 -7.54
CA GLY A 110 -3.51 21.63 -8.85
C GLY A 110 -4.85 21.86 -9.56
N ALA A 111 -5.27 20.93 -10.38
CA ALA A 111 -6.59 20.98 -10.99
C ALA A 111 -7.70 20.97 -9.91
N TYR A 112 -8.71 21.82 -10.12
CA TYR A 112 -9.91 21.85 -9.29
C TYR A 112 -11.14 21.64 -10.18
N LYS A 113 -11.78 20.50 -10.06
CA LYS A 113 -12.92 20.09 -10.87
C LYS A 113 -13.97 19.37 -10.04
N GLY A 114 -15.24 19.79 -10.17
CA GLY A 114 -16.35 19.18 -9.47
C GLY A 114 -16.18 19.11 -7.93
N GLY A 115 -15.68 20.19 -7.31
CA GLY A 115 -15.46 20.27 -5.88
C GLY A 115 -14.24 19.50 -5.36
N ILE A 116 -13.45 18.87 -6.24
CA ILE A 116 -12.32 18.02 -5.85
C ILE A 116 -11.01 18.70 -6.26
N LYS A 117 -10.05 18.81 -5.31
CA LYS A 117 -8.69 19.29 -5.54
C LYS A 117 -7.79 18.13 -5.94
N GLU A 118 -6.95 18.33 -6.96
CA GLU A 118 -5.95 17.36 -7.37
C GLU A 118 -5.00 16.99 -6.22
N SER A 119 -4.52 18.01 -5.50
CA SER A 119 -3.64 17.82 -4.32
C SER A 119 -4.19 16.86 -3.27
N TYR A 120 -5.52 16.77 -3.14
CA TYR A 120 -6.20 15.82 -2.25
C TYR A 120 -6.11 14.40 -2.80
N LEU A 121 -6.40 14.20 -4.09
CA LEU A 121 -6.33 12.88 -4.74
C LEU A 121 -4.90 12.35 -4.77
N ASN A 122 -3.93 13.21 -5.09
CA ASN A 122 -2.51 12.89 -5.09
C ASN A 122 -2.07 12.34 -3.71
N MET A 123 -2.48 13.01 -2.64
CA MET A 123 -2.19 12.55 -1.27
C MET A 123 -2.85 11.19 -0.97
N LYS A 124 -4.10 10.97 -1.40
CA LYS A 124 -4.81 9.71 -1.15
C LYS A 124 -4.14 8.52 -1.83
N VAL A 125 -3.73 8.68 -3.09
CA VAL A 125 -2.98 7.64 -3.81
C VAL A 125 -1.60 7.43 -3.20
N ALA A 126 -0.87 8.51 -2.90
CA ALA A 126 0.48 8.45 -2.33
C ALA A 126 0.53 7.75 -0.97
N GLN A 127 -0.43 7.99 -0.08
CA GLN A 127 -0.52 7.29 1.21
C GLN A 127 -0.74 5.78 1.06
N LYS A 128 -1.55 5.38 0.09
CA LYS A 128 -1.78 3.96 -0.23
C LYS A 128 -0.54 3.34 -0.89
N LEU A 129 0.12 4.08 -1.77
CA LEU A 129 1.37 3.66 -2.42
C LEU A 129 2.48 3.44 -1.37
N GLU A 130 2.63 4.36 -0.42
CA GLU A 130 3.56 4.18 0.71
C GLU A 130 3.31 2.85 1.43
N TRP A 131 2.04 2.54 1.71
CA TRP A 131 1.69 1.29 2.37
C TRP A 131 2.12 0.07 1.55
N TYR A 132 1.76 0.02 0.24
CA TYR A 132 2.11 -1.11 -0.63
C TYR A 132 3.62 -1.31 -0.76
N LEU A 133 4.39 -0.23 -0.84
CA LEU A 133 5.84 -0.30 -0.97
C LEU A 133 6.50 -0.77 0.33
N LYS A 134 6.06 -0.28 1.48
CA LYS A 134 6.56 -0.75 2.79
C LYS A 134 6.32 -2.25 3.00
N GLN A 135 5.16 -2.78 2.58
CA GLN A 135 4.91 -4.23 2.64
C GLN A 135 5.90 -5.04 1.79
N ARG A 136 6.46 -4.44 0.75
CA ARG A 136 7.46 -5.05 -0.15
C ARG A 136 8.90 -4.84 0.30
N GLY A 137 9.13 -4.20 1.44
CA GLY A 137 10.44 -3.98 2.03
C GLY A 137 11.19 -2.76 1.51
N TYR A 138 10.54 -1.87 0.73
CA TYR A 138 11.15 -0.61 0.33
C TYR A 138 11.28 0.36 1.50
N ARG A 139 12.38 1.13 1.55
CA ARG A 139 12.44 2.36 2.31
C ARG A 139 11.62 3.41 1.58
N VAL A 140 10.64 4.02 2.26
CA VAL A 140 9.75 5.02 1.64
C VAL A 140 9.90 6.37 2.31
N ILE A 141 10.12 7.38 1.49
CA ILE A 141 10.19 8.80 1.88
C ILE A 141 9.03 9.51 1.18
N MET A 142 8.30 10.33 1.91
CA MET A 142 7.25 11.20 1.35
C MET A 142 7.74 12.64 1.33
N THR A 143 7.59 13.36 0.21
CA THR A 143 7.95 14.80 0.15
C THR A 143 7.06 15.63 1.05
N ARG A 144 5.77 15.27 1.16
CA ARG A 144 4.81 15.82 2.13
C ARG A 144 3.90 14.73 2.68
N ARG A 145 3.38 14.94 3.88
CA ARG A 145 2.45 14.00 4.55
C ARG A 145 1.12 14.65 4.91
N SER A 146 1.01 15.93 4.69
CA SER A 146 -0.18 16.74 4.95
C SER A 146 -0.46 17.65 3.76
N ASN A 147 -1.50 18.49 3.87
CA ASN A 147 -1.81 19.49 2.85
C ASN A 147 -0.89 20.69 2.97
N THR A 148 0.40 20.50 2.70
CA THR A 148 1.45 21.52 2.77
C THR A 148 2.01 21.80 1.38
N TYR A 149 2.26 23.06 1.06
CA TYR A 149 2.96 23.44 -0.16
C TYR A 149 4.45 23.10 -0.05
N ILE A 150 4.98 22.44 -1.07
CA ILE A 150 6.43 22.16 -1.23
C ILE A 150 6.83 22.62 -2.62
N SER A 151 7.86 23.47 -2.71
CA SER A 151 8.37 23.96 -4.00
C SER A 151 8.95 22.82 -4.85
N LEU A 152 8.90 22.95 -6.17
CA LEU A 152 9.40 21.93 -7.09
C LEU A 152 10.87 21.59 -6.86
N SER A 153 11.70 22.60 -6.60
CA SER A 153 13.11 22.41 -6.25
C SER A 153 13.30 21.64 -4.93
N ARG A 154 12.47 21.92 -3.93
CA ARG A 154 12.54 21.20 -2.66
C ARG A 154 12.14 19.73 -2.80
N ARG A 155 11.15 19.40 -3.65
CA ARG A 155 10.75 18.01 -3.94
C ARG A 155 11.94 17.22 -4.52
N ALA A 156 12.60 17.76 -5.53
CA ALA A 156 13.80 17.17 -6.13
C ALA A 156 14.95 17.06 -5.11
N ALA A 157 15.18 18.12 -4.31
CA ALA A 157 16.22 18.12 -3.28
C ALA A 157 16.02 17.02 -2.23
N ILE A 158 14.77 16.73 -1.84
CA ILE A 158 14.47 15.59 -0.95
C ILE A 158 14.89 14.27 -1.60
N ALA A 159 14.55 14.05 -2.87
CA ALA A 159 14.95 12.82 -3.56
C ALA A 159 16.47 12.69 -3.69
N ASN A 160 17.14 13.79 -3.96
CA ASN A 160 18.60 13.85 -4.15
C ASN A 160 19.43 13.55 -2.88
N GLN A 161 18.81 13.47 -1.72
CA GLN A 161 19.47 13.08 -0.47
C GLN A 161 19.70 11.56 -0.37
N TYR A 162 19.06 10.77 -1.22
CA TYR A 162 19.09 9.32 -1.09
C TYR A 162 19.84 8.66 -2.26
N ARG A 163 20.83 7.84 -1.94
CA ARG A 163 21.45 6.94 -2.91
C ARG A 163 20.54 5.73 -3.14
N ASN A 164 20.67 5.06 -4.28
CA ASN A 164 19.86 3.92 -4.67
C ASN A 164 18.34 4.22 -4.51
N ALA A 165 17.93 5.37 -5.03
CA ALA A 165 16.58 5.87 -4.92
C ALA A 165 15.93 6.03 -6.30
N ILE A 166 14.60 6.08 -6.30
CA ILE A 166 13.77 6.59 -7.41
C ILE A 166 12.82 7.64 -6.88
N LEU A 167 12.40 8.57 -7.73
CA LEU A 167 11.31 9.51 -7.46
C LEU A 167 10.05 9.12 -8.25
N VAL A 168 8.92 9.06 -7.56
CA VAL A 168 7.59 8.87 -8.17
C VAL A 168 6.69 10.00 -7.73
N SER A 169 6.47 10.98 -8.62
CA SER A 169 5.51 12.06 -8.42
C SER A 169 4.13 11.60 -8.86
N VAL A 170 3.12 11.76 -8.01
CA VAL A 170 1.75 11.29 -8.21
C VAL A 170 0.84 12.47 -8.48
N HIS A 171 0.15 12.43 -9.61
CA HIS A 171 -0.71 13.48 -10.14
C HIS A 171 -2.01 12.93 -10.73
N PHE A 172 -2.94 13.84 -11.00
CA PHE A 172 -4.14 13.63 -11.80
C PHE A 172 -4.28 14.75 -12.81
N ASN A 173 -4.33 14.38 -14.06
CA ASN A 173 -4.30 15.31 -15.18
C ASN A 173 -5.62 16.11 -15.36
N SER A 174 -5.54 17.19 -16.09
CA SER A 174 -6.70 17.97 -16.55
C SER A 174 -6.44 18.57 -17.93
N ALA A 175 -7.44 18.52 -18.77
CA ALA A 175 -7.40 19.11 -20.12
C ALA A 175 -8.58 20.10 -20.30
N PRO A 176 -8.48 21.05 -21.27
CA PRO A 176 -9.62 21.90 -21.61
C PRO A 176 -10.86 21.10 -22.01
N SER A 177 -10.67 20.06 -22.82
CA SER A 177 -11.76 19.17 -23.25
C SER A 177 -12.05 18.08 -22.20
N SER A 178 -13.32 17.95 -21.81
CA SER A 178 -13.80 16.90 -20.91
C SER A 178 -13.81 15.49 -21.51
N TRP A 179 -13.62 15.36 -22.82
CA TRP A 179 -13.51 14.07 -23.52
C TRP A 179 -12.14 13.41 -23.34
N VAL A 180 -11.12 14.20 -22.97
CA VAL A 180 -9.77 13.65 -22.74
C VAL A 180 -9.77 12.79 -21.50
N ARG A 181 -9.26 11.56 -21.66
CA ARG A 181 -9.23 10.54 -20.59
C ARG A 181 -8.03 9.61 -20.72
N GLY A 182 -7.73 8.86 -19.68
CA GLY A 182 -6.69 7.81 -19.64
C GLY A 182 -5.58 8.11 -18.65
N GLY A 183 -4.57 7.25 -18.63
CA GLY A 183 -3.37 7.41 -17.80
C GLY A 183 -2.14 7.66 -18.69
N GLU A 184 -1.21 8.47 -18.21
CA GLU A 184 0.08 8.70 -18.85
C GLU A 184 1.18 8.87 -17.82
N THR A 185 2.42 8.54 -18.20
CA THR A 185 3.56 8.67 -17.29
C THR A 185 4.67 9.44 -17.95
N PHE A 186 5.16 10.48 -17.30
CA PHE A 186 6.21 11.35 -17.79
C PHE A 186 7.57 11.01 -17.19
N TYR A 187 8.62 11.25 -17.97
CA TYR A 187 10.03 11.12 -17.57
C TYR A 187 10.87 12.22 -18.20
N ALA A 188 12.06 12.50 -17.64
CA ALA A 188 12.99 13.49 -18.19
C ALA A 188 14.36 12.90 -18.55
N GLY A 189 14.74 11.74 -18.06
CA GLY A 189 16.03 11.07 -18.33
C GLY A 189 15.86 9.61 -18.74
N SER A 190 16.86 9.04 -19.43
CA SER A 190 16.83 7.65 -19.93
C SER A 190 16.52 6.61 -18.86
N ALA A 191 17.09 6.75 -17.66
CA ALA A 191 16.80 5.89 -16.53
C ALA A 191 15.34 5.97 -16.06
N GLY A 192 14.71 7.16 -16.15
CA GLY A 192 13.29 7.36 -15.86
C GLY A 192 12.38 6.68 -16.88
N ARG A 193 12.80 6.57 -18.15
CA ARG A 193 11.97 5.96 -19.21
C ARG A 193 11.60 4.51 -18.92
N SER A 194 12.56 3.70 -18.45
CA SER A 194 12.29 2.28 -18.12
C SER A 194 11.37 2.14 -16.91
N LEU A 195 11.53 3.00 -15.89
CA LEU A 195 10.62 3.08 -14.75
C LEU A 195 9.21 3.50 -15.19
N ALA A 196 9.10 4.53 -16.04
CA ALA A 196 7.83 5.01 -16.58
C ALA A 196 7.09 3.91 -17.35
N ASN A 197 7.79 3.17 -18.23
CA ASN A 197 7.21 2.05 -18.96
C ASN A 197 6.68 0.94 -18.03
N ALA A 198 7.43 0.61 -17.00
CA ALA A 198 7.02 -0.41 -16.03
C ALA A 198 5.75 0.02 -15.26
N ILE A 199 5.69 1.28 -14.80
CA ILE A 199 4.53 1.81 -14.09
C ILE A 199 3.33 1.98 -15.02
N GLN A 200 3.51 2.57 -16.21
CA GLN A 200 2.43 2.82 -17.15
C GLN A 200 1.67 1.55 -17.52
N ARG A 201 2.39 0.47 -17.80
CA ARG A 201 1.79 -0.82 -18.14
C ARG A 201 0.85 -1.34 -17.06
N GLU A 202 1.30 -1.32 -15.81
CA GLU A 202 0.51 -1.81 -14.69
C GLU A 202 -0.68 -0.88 -14.39
N LEU A 203 -0.46 0.42 -14.42
CA LEU A 203 -1.49 1.44 -14.17
C LEU A 203 -2.65 1.31 -15.16
N VAL A 204 -2.34 1.24 -16.45
CA VAL A 204 -3.35 1.16 -17.52
C VAL A 204 -4.13 -0.15 -17.41
N ARG A 205 -3.44 -1.27 -17.21
CA ARG A 205 -4.06 -2.58 -17.09
C ARG A 205 -5.01 -2.67 -15.89
N ASP A 206 -4.51 -2.33 -14.69
CA ASP A 206 -5.24 -2.57 -13.45
C ASP A 206 -6.35 -1.54 -13.23
N CYS A 207 -6.12 -0.29 -13.61
CA CYS A 207 -7.13 0.77 -13.52
C CYS A 207 -8.09 0.78 -14.73
N LYS A 208 -7.88 -0.08 -15.73
CA LYS A 208 -8.70 -0.13 -16.97
C LYS A 208 -8.80 1.26 -17.62
N LEU A 209 -7.65 1.92 -17.82
CA LEU A 209 -7.56 3.24 -18.39
C LEU A 209 -7.24 3.17 -19.89
N LYS A 210 -7.65 4.21 -20.64
CA LYS A 210 -7.08 4.44 -21.97
C LYS A 210 -5.58 4.69 -21.83
N ASN A 211 -4.77 3.94 -22.56
CA ASN A 211 -3.32 4.12 -22.54
C ASN A 211 -2.94 5.36 -23.37
N ARG A 212 -2.39 6.37 -22.71
CA ARG A 212 -1.86 7.57 -23.38
C ARG A 212 -0.34 7.50 -23.56
N GLY A 213 0.28 6.44 -23.05
CA GLY A 213 1.70 6.15 -23.24
C GLY A 213 2.61 6.80 -22.22
N VAL A 214 3.90 6.60 -22.48
CA VAL A 214 5.01 7.18 -21.73
C VAL A 214 5.59 8.33 -22.55
N ARG A 215 5.79 9.50 -21.92
CA ARG A 215 6.15 10.73 -22.61
C ARG A 215 7.38 11.40 -21.98
N PHE A 216 8.23 11.95 -22.81
CA PHE A 216 9.29 12.84 -22.36
C PHE A 216 8.70 14.23 -22.03
N ALA A 217 9.04 14.77 -20.85
CA ALA A 217 8.69 16.12 -20.47
C ALA A 217 9.72 16.70 -19.49
N ARG A 218 10.08 17.98 -19.70
CA ARG A 218 11.05 18.69 -18.86
C ARG A 218 10.38 19.31 -17.62
N PHE A 219 9.57 18.56 -16.92
CA PHE A 219 9.01 19.04 -15.65
C PHE A 219 10.14 19.27 -14.62
N ALA A 220 10.10 20.41 -13.93
CA ALA A 220 11.16 20.81 -13.01
C ALA A 220 11.47 19.74 -11.94
N VAL A 221 10.45 19.08 -11.38
CA VAL A 221 10.63 18.00 -10.40
C VAL A 221 11.39 16.80 -10.98
N LEU A 222 11.27 16.54 -12.30
CA LEU A 222 11.99 15.44 -12.96
C LEU A 222 13.40 15.86 -13.37
N VAL A 223 13.55 17.08 -13.95
CA VAL A 223 14.84 17.57 -14.45
C VAL A 223 15.84 17.81 -13.32
N HIS A 224 15.37 18.30 -12.18
CA HIS A 224 16.24 18.59 -11.02
C HIS A 224 16.52 17.36 -10.15
N THR A 225 15.90 16.23 -10.44
CA THR A 225 16.12 14.97 -9.71
C THR A 225 17.25 14.16 -10.37
N ARG A 226 18.24 13.75 -9.58
CA ARG A 226 19.43 13.00 -10.04
C ARG A 226 19.18 11.50 -10.20
N CYS A 227 18.25 10.93 -9.43
CA CYS A 227 17.88 9.53 -9.55
C CYS A 227 16.81 9.32 -10.63
N PRO A 228 16.53 8.08 -11.06
CA PRO A 228 15.42 7.81 -11.97
C PRO A 228 14.10 8.40 -11.44
N ALA A 229 13.47 9.27 -12.24
CA ALA A 229 12.32 10.04 -11.79
C ALA A 229 11.18 9.97 -12.82
N VAL A 230 9.95 9.82 -12.31
CA VAL A 230 8.72 9.81 -13.11
C VAL A 230 7.63 10.65 -12.47
N LEU A 231 6.72 11.16 -13.31
CA LEU A 231 5.47 11.79 -12.90
C LEU A 231 4.33 10.98 -13.51
N VAL A 232 3.47 10.48 -12.66
CA VAL A 232 2.37 9.57 -13.01
C VAL A 232 1.06 10.33 -12.96
N GLU A 233 0.43 10.52 -14.12
CA GLU A 233 -0.92 11.05 -14.28
C GLU A 233 -1.90 9.89 -14.22
N CYS A 234 -2.51 9.71 -13.06
CA CYS A 234 -3.34 8.54 -12.78
C CYS A 234 -4.65 8.48 -13.56
N ALA A 235 -5.18 9.62 -13.98
CA ALA A 235 -6.40 9.79 -14.81
C ALA A 235 -6.67 11.30 -15.01
N PHE A 236 -7.71 11.65 -15.79
CA PHE A 236 -8.08 13.04 -16.06
C PHE A 236 -9.24 13.52 -15.19
N MET A 237 -8.99 14.52 -14.36
CA MET A 237 -10.04 15.17 -13.54
C MET A 237 -11.04 15.99 -14.35
N SER A 238 -10.66 16.47 -15.54
CA SER A 238 -11.54 17.14 -16.48
C SER A 238 -12.62 16.21 -17.03
N ASN A 239 -12.36 14.91 -17.12
CA ASN A 239 -13.34 13.91 -17.54
C ASN A 239 -14.27 13.53 -16.38
N VAL A 240 -15.59 13.68 -16.54
CA VAL A 240 -16.59 13.48 -15.47
C VAL A 240 -16.55 12.05 -14.94
N SER A 241 -16.49 11.06 -15.84
CA SER A 241 -16.48 9.64 -15.46
C SER A 241 -15.19 9.25 -14.73
N GLU A 242 -14.03 9.68 -15.23
CA GLU A 242 -12.75 9.40 -14.57
C GLU A 242 -12.67 10.12 -13.22
N ARG A 243 -13.10 11.38 -13.12
CA ARG A 243 -13.14 12.14 -11.87
C ARG A 243 -13.98 11.42 -10.81
N ALA A 244 -15.17 10.94 -11.16
CA ALA A 244 -16.00 10.17 -10.24
C ALA A 244 -15.30 8.90 -9.74
N ARG A 245 -14.61 8.18 -10.62
CA ARG A 245 -13.81 7.01 -10.26
C ARG A 245 -12.63 7.38 -9.34
N CYS A 246 -11.88 8.43 -9.68
CA CYS A 246 -10.71 8.89 -8.90
C CYS A 246 -11.08 9.26 -7.46
N ALA A 247 -12.29 9.74 -7.21
CA ALA A 247 -12.79 10.06 -5.89
C ALA A 247 -13.02 8.82 -5.01
N THR A 248 -13.12 7.63 -5.60
CA THR A 248 -13.37 6.39 -4.86
C THR A 248 -12.10 5.81 -4.23
N SER A 249 -12.23 5.28 -3.00
CA SER A 249 -11.13 4.58 -2.33
C SER A 249 -10.66 3.35 -3.11
N SER A 250 -11.55 2.70 -3.87
CA SER A 250 -11.25 1.54 -4.70
C SER A 250 -10.27 1.90 -5.81
N PHE A 251 -10.57 2.93 -6.61
CA PHE A 251 -9.68 3.40 -7.67
C PHE A 251 -8.31 3.82 -7.12
N GLN A 252 -8.31 4.63 -6.04
CA GLN A 252 -7.07 5.09 -5.39
C GLN A 252 -6.19 3.93 -4.91
N SER A 253 -6.80 2.86 -4.38
CA SER A 253 -6.08 1.66 -3.96
C SER A 253 -5.54 0.88 -5.15
N THR A 254 -6.32 0.77 -6.22
CA THR A 254 -5.92 0.09 -7.46
C THR A 254 -4.76 0.82 -8.12
N ALA A 255 -4.84 2.14 -8.27
CA ALA A 255 -3.77 2.96 -8.85
C ALA A 255 -2.47 2.87 -8.02
N ALA A 256 -2.57 2.99 -6.70
CA ALA A 256 -1.43 2.87 -5.81
C ALA A 256 -0.76 1.48 -5.88
N ARG A 257 -1.55 0.40 -5.94
CA ARG A 257 -1.05 -0.95 -6.09
C ARG A 257 -0.38 -1.13 -7.46
N ALA A 258 -1.00 -0.67 -8.53
CA ALA A 258 -0.46 -0.76 -9.88
C ALA A 258 0.89 -0.03 -10.01
N ILE A 259 1.01 1.19 -9.43
CA ILE A 259 2.28 1.92 -9.38
C ILE A 259 3.32 1.10 -8.60
N ALA A 260 2.96 0.52 -7.44
CA ALA A 260 3.87 -0.30 -6.65
C ALA A 260 4.28 -1.60 -7.38
N ASP A 261 3.39 -2.19 -8.18
CA ASP A 261 3.69 -3.36 -9.02
C ASP A 261 4.67 -2.99 -10.14
N GLY A 262 4.48 -1.84 -10.78
CA GLY A 262 5.40 -1.30 -11.78
C GLY A 262 6.80 -1.04 -11.20
N ILE A 263 6.89 -0.44 -10.00
CA ILE A 263 8.15 -0.24 -9.28
C ILE A 263 8.83 -1.58 -8.97
N GLY A 264 8.06 -2.60 -8.59
CA GLY A 264 8.57 -3.95 -8.34
C GLY A 264 9.15 -4.63 -9.57
N LYS A 265 8.65 -4.31 -10.75
CA LYS A 265 9.12 -4.82 -12.05
C LYS A 265 10.25 -4.01 -12.67
N TYR A 266 10.52 -2.82 -12.12
CA TYR A 266 11.64 -1.99 -12.55
C TYR A 266 12.97 -2.64 -12.18
N ARG A 267 13.90 -2.70 -13.14
CA ARG A 267 15.27 -3.18 -12.91
C ARG A 267 16.09 -2.02 -12.34
N TRP A 268 16.32 -2.06 -11.04
CA TRP A 268 17.18 -1.10 -10.35
C TRP A 268 18.62 -1.29 -10.82
N ARG A 269 19.29 -0.21 -11.13
CA ARG A 269 20.71 -0.20 -11.54
C ARG A 269 21.55 0.31 -10.38
#